data_7e79f913e46d6dd9e2ff83d9360d9d69
#
_entry.id   7e79f913e46d6dd9e2ff83d9360d9d69
#
_cell.length_a   1.000
_cell.length_b   1.000
_cell.length_c   1.000
_cell.angle_alpha   90.00
_cell.angle_beta   90.00
_cell.angle_gamma   90.00
#
_symmetry.space_group_name_H-M   'P 1'
#
loop_
_entity.id
_entity.type
_entity.pdbx_description
1 polymer ?
#
loop_
_entity_poly.entity_id
_entity_poly.type
_entity_poly.pdbx_seq_one_letter_code
_entity_poly.pdbx_strand_id
1 'polypeptide(L)'
;AVKLQQQGTYHIAMTQKPMYMTFYKNAAGERSRVFAKKTDANLPKDASDITTIKTISTVDTFVSHNGTSKPALLGQGLELSGPTHPNDLFVGEQARFQLLSDGKPVGEGIEISILKGDTRYRNTRGEIKVTTDKDGFFTSTWQQPGLYLIETSQKVTVNEAGVDVGRYALFTTLEVAPE
;
A
#
# COMPACT_ATOMS: atom_id res chain seq x y z
N ALA A 1 -20.25 4.94 13.33
CA ALA A 1 -20.45 5.77 12.13
C ALA A 1 -19.55 7.00 12.25
N VAL A 2 -18.79 7.32 11.20
CA VAL A 2 -18.01 8.56 11.12
C VAL A 2 -18.92 9.64 10.54
N LYS A 3 -18.99 10.80 11.23
CA LYS A 3 -19.73 11.97 10.72
C LYS A 3 -18.77 12.87 9.96
N LEU A 4 -19.05 13.10 8.68
CA LEU A 4 -18.31 14.06 7.86
C LEU A 4 -18.89 15.45 8.13
N GLN A 5 -18.13 16.31 8.81
CA GLN A 5 -18.61 17.63 9.26
C GLN A 5 -18.11 18.78 8.38
N GLN A 6 -16.96 18.60 7.72
CA GLN A 6 -16.35 19.60 6.88
C GLN A 6 -16.60 19.30 5.41
N GLN A 7 -16.70 20.33 4.60
CA GLN A 7 -16.75 20.22 3.15
C GLN A 7 -15.37 19.83 2.60
N GLY A 8 -15.34 18.99 1.57
CA GLY A 8 -14.12 18.55 0.90
C GLY A 8 -13.90 17.05 0.96
N THR A 9 -12.69 16.63 0.66
CA THR A 9 -12.30 15.22 0.59
C THR A 9 -11.59 14.76 1.86
N TYR A 10 -12.13 13.71 2.44
CA TYR A 10 -11.55 13.02 3.59
C TYR A 10 -10.69 11.87 3.12
N HIS A 11 -9.47 11.78 3.64
CA HIS A 11 -8.63 10.61 3.55
C HIS A 11 -8.85 9.75 4.80
N ILE A 12 -9.50 8.61 4.65
CA ILE A 12 -9.79 7.68 5.74
C ILE A 12 -8.76 6.57 5.68
N ALA A 13 -7.83 6.57 6.62
CA ALA A 13 -6.72 5.63 6.62
C ALA A 13 -6.61 4.89 7.95
N MET A 14 -6.32 3.60 7.88
CA MET A 14 -5.88 2.76 8.97
C MET A 14 -4.42 2.39 8.72
N THR A 15 -3.52 3.00 9.50
CA THR A 15 -2.09 2.65 9.45
C THR A 15 -1.78 1.67 10.56
N GLN A 16 -1.28 0.50 10.20
CA GLN A 16 -0.84 -0.49 11.16
C GLN A 16 0.42 -0.01 11.88
N LYS A 17 0.49 -0.22 13.20
CA LYS A 17 1.76 -0.02 13.93
C LYS A 17 2.85 -0.91 13.33
N PRO A 18 4.12 -0.46 13.30
CA PRO A 18 5.21 -1.27 12.77
C PRO A 18 5.23 -2.66 13.39
N MET A 19 5.19 -3.69 12.54
CA MET A 19 5.32 -5.09 12.94
C MET A 19 6.72 -5.55 12.58
N TYR A 20 7.37 -6.20 13.53
CA TYR A 20 8.70 -6.77 13.36
C TYR A 20 8.62 -8.29 13.32
N MET A 21 9.29 -8.89 12.34
CA MET A 21 9.38 -10.33 12.19
C MET A 21 10.83 -10.70 11.87
N THR A 22 11.42 -11.52 12.74
CA THR A 22 12.76 -12.05 12.54
C THR A 22 12.66 -13.50 12.06
N PHE A 23 13.20 -13.74 10.87
CA PHE A 23 13.36 -15.05 10.27
C PHE A 23 14.77 -15.57 10.60
N TYR A 24 14.89 -16.85 10.81
CA TYR A 24 16.16 -17.54 11.07
C TYR A 24 16.08 -19.02 10.67
N LYS A 25 17.23 -19.68 10.56
CA LYS A 25 17.31 -21.13 10.50
C LYS A 25 17.71 -21.68 11.87
N ASN A 26 17.07 -22.76 12.30
CA ASN A 26 17.43 -23.51 13.51
C ASN A 26 18.63 -24.47 13.24
N ALA A 27 19.09 -25.20 14.27
CA ALA A 27 20.17 -26.20 14.15
C ALA A 27 19.95 -27.27 13.08
N ALA A 28 18.69 -27.62 12.79
CA ALA A 28 18.32 -28.56 11.74
C ALA A 28 18.29 -27.93 10.33
N GLY A 29 18.60 -26.63 10.19
CA GLY A 29 18.51 -25.91 8.93
C GLY A 29 17.09 -25.52 8.53
N GLU A 30 16.10 -25.73 9.39
CA GLU A 30 14.71 -25.42 9.11
C GLU A 30 14.43 -23.92 9.33
N ARG A 31 13.60 -23.35 8.44
CA ARG A 31 13.16 -21.94 8.56
C ARG A 31 12.19 -21.78 9.72
N SER A 32 12.46 -20.79 10.57
CA SER A 32 11.61 -20.40 11.68
C SER A 32 11.47 -18.89 11.75
N ARG A 33 10.55 -18.39 12.58
CA ARG A 33 10.32 -16.96 12.76
C ARG A 33 9.85 -16.63 14.16
N VAL A 34 10.12 -15.37 14.56
CA VAL A 34 9.62 -14.79 15.82
C VAL A 34 9.14 -13.37 15.54
N PHE A 35 8.08 -12.96 16.25
CA PHE A 35 7.50 -11.60 16.09
C PHE A 35 8.19 -10.63 17.05
N ALA A 36 9.45 -10.30 16.74
CA ALA A 36 10.27 -9.33 17.45
C ALA A 36 11.43 -8.89 16.55
N LYS A 37 12.13 -7.81 16.92
CA LYS A 37 13.44 -7.50 16.34
C LYS A 37 14.47 -8.54 16.78
N LYS A 38 15.49 -8.79 15.97
CA LYS A 38 16.58 -9.71 16.35
C LYS A 38 17.35 -9.27 17.60
N THR A 39 17.33 -7.97 17.94
CA THR A 39 17.89 -7.43 19.19
C THR A 39 17.07 -7.79 20.42
N ASP A 40 15.77 -7.96 20.27
CA ASP A 40 14.81 -8.16 21.36
C ASP A 40 14.31 -9.62 21.42
N ALA A 41 14.60 -10.39 20.37
CA ALA A 41 14.18 -11.78 20.25
C ALA A 41 15.10 -12.71 21.05
N ASN A 42 14.50 -13.64 21.77
CA ASN A 42 15.26 -14.75 22.39
C ASN A 42 15.47 -15.85 21.33
N LEU A 43 16.44 -15.66 20.46
CA LEU A 43 16.77 -16.62 19.41
C LEU A 43 17.60 -17.78 19.97
N PRO A 44 17.49 -19.00 19.40
CA PRO A 44 18.40 -20.11 19.71
C PRO A 44 19.86 -19.70 19.48
N LYS A 45 20.77 -20.21 20.30
CA LYS A 45 22.21 -19.88 20.20
C LYS A 45 22.85 -20.29 18.88
N ASP A 46 22.28 -21.29 18.23
CA ASP A 46 22.66 -21.88 16.95
C ASP A 46 21.84 -21.32 15.75
N ALA A 47 21.04 -20.29 16.00
CA ALA A 47 20.29 -19.61 14.92
C ALA A 47 21.24 -19.01 13.88
N SER A 48 20.95 -19.26 12.60
CA SER A 48 21.70 -18.75 11.45
C SER A 48 20.76 -18.07 10.43
N ASP A 49 21.30 -17.37 9.41
CA ASP A 49 20.56 -16.67 8.37
C ASP A 49 19.48 -15.71 8.95
N ILE A 50 19.87 -14.98 10.00
CA ILE A 50 18.95 -14.13 10.76
C ILE A 50 18.64 -12.86 9.96
N THR A 51 17.36 -12.62 9.66
CA THR A 51 16.89 -11.44 8.95
C THR A 51 15.63 -10.90 9.62
N THR A 52 15.66 -9.63 10.02
CA THR A 52 14.51 -8.91 10.58
C THR A 52 13.87 -8.01 9.54
N ILE A 53 12.57 -8.19 9.35
CA ILE A 53 11.74 -7.35 8.50
C ILE A 53 10.82 -6.49 9.37
N LYS A 54 10.82 -5.18 9.13
CA LYS A 54 9.83 -4.23 9.64
C LYS A 54 8.74 -4.05 8.59
N THR A 55 7.49 -4.32 8.93
CA THR A 55 6.35 -4.12 8.03
C THR A 55 5.48 -2.97 8.51
N ILE A 56 5.13 -2.06 7.61
CA ILE A 56 4.11 -1.02 7.80
C ILE A 56 3.09 -1.20 6.68
N SER A 57 1.80 -1.30 7.04
CA SER A 57 0.71 -1.41 6.07
C SER A 57 -0.29 -0.29 6.28
N THR A 58 -0.74 0.32 5.20
CA THR A 58 -1.82 1.30 5.16
C THR A 58 -2.98 0.72 4.37
N VAL A 59 -4.18 0.81 4.94
CA VAL A 59 -5.44 0.49 4.26
C VAL A 59 -6.26 1.77 4.26
N ASP A 60 -6.63 2.26 3.10
CA ASP A 60 -7.28 3.55 2.99
C ASP A 60 -8.34 3.64 1.90
N THR A 61 -9.10 4.73 1.97
CA THR A 61 -10.08 5.16 0.97
C THR A 61 -10.31 6.66 1.09
N PHE A 62 -10.97 7.23 0.09
CA PHE A 62 -11.29 8.65 0.02
C PHE A 62 -12.79 8.85 -0.07
N VAL A 63 -13.32 9.83 0.67
CA VAL A 63 -14.74 10.18 0.66
C VAL A 63 -14.88 11.68 0.56
N SER A 64 -15.64 12.19 -0.40
CA SER A 64 -15.93 13.60 -0.55
C SER A 64 -17.30 13.95 0.01
N HIS A 65 -17.39 15.08 0.72
CA HIS A 65 -18.64 15.64 1.26
C HIS A 65 -18.84 17.06 0.80
N ASN A 66 -19.95 17.31 0.10
CA ASN A 66 -20.32 18.63 -0.42
C ASN A 66 -19.23 19.32 -1.24
N GLY A 67 -18.53 18.57 -2.09
CA GLY A 67 -17.44 19.03 -2.95
C GLY A 67 -16.14 18.28 -2.72
N THR A 68 -15.16 18.55 -3.56
CA THR A 68 -13.83 17.91 -3.53
C THR A 68 -12.76 18.89 -3.07
N SER A 69 -11.74 18.39 -2.44
CA SER A 69 -10.51 19.11 -2.11
C SER A 69 -9.33 18.17 -2.26
N LYS A 70 -8.12 18.69 -2.38
CA LYS A 70 -6.91 17.85 -2.41
C LYS A 70 -6.84 17.03 -1.13
N PRO A 71 -6.78 15.68 -1.21
CA PRO A 71 -6.65 14.85 -0.03
C PRO A 71 -5.38 15.16 0.77
N ALA A 72 -5.48 15.10 2.10
CA ALA A 72 -4.33 15.24 2.97
C ALA A 72 -3.44 14.00 2.88
N LEU A 73 -2.12 14.20 2.84
CA LEU A 73 -1.13 13.13 2.88
C LEU A 73 -0.88 12.70 4.32
N LEU A 74 -0.58 11.42 4.50
CA LEU A 74 -0.17 10.85 5.79
C LEU A 74 1.30 11.16 6.11
N GLY A 75 2.14 11.28 5.07
CA GLY A 75 3.57 11.55 5.19
C GLY A 75 4.39 10.39 5.74
N GLN A 76 3.81 9.19 5.81
CA GLN A 76 4.47 7.96 6.30
C GLN A 76 3.97 6.73 5.56
N GLY A 77 4.86 5.74 5.37
CA GLY A 77 4.56 4.52 4.63
C GLY A 77 4.32 4.79 3.16
N LEU A 78 3.57 3.91 2.49
CA LEU A 78 3.13 4.13 1.11
C LEU A 78 1.78 4.83 1.11
N GLU A 79 1.62 5.80 0.20
CA GLU A 79 0.38 6.55 0.01
C GLU A 79 0.21 7.01 -1.44
N LEU A 80 -1.04 7.25 -1.86
CA LEU A 80 -1.36 7.78 -3.18
C LEU A 80 -1.48 9.30 -3.15
N SER A 81 -0.96 9.92 -4.19
CA SER A 81 -1.12 11.33 -4.54
C SER A 81 -1.35 11.43 -6.05
N GLY A 82 -1.34 12.61 -6.60
CA GLY A 82 -1.28 12.81 -8.05
C GLY A 82 -2.25 13.84 -8.59
N PRO A 83 -2.25 14.04 -9.92
CA PRO A 83 -3.11 15.00 -10.59
C PRO A 83 -4.57 14.54 -10.66
N THR A 84 -4.84 13.23 -10.76
CA THR A 84 -6.23 12.73 -10.75
C THR A 84 -6.74 12.65 -9.33
N HIS A 85 -7.92 13.23 -9.11
CA HIS A 85 -8.57 13.16 -7.80
C HIS A 85 -9.14 11.75 -7.56
N PRO A 86 -8.95 11.13 -6.38
CA PRO A 86 -9.34 9.74 -6.14
C PRO A 86 -10.86 9.48 -6.18
N ASN A 87 -11.67 10.53 -6.09
CA ASN A 87 -13.15 10.44 -6.22
C ASN A 87 -13.65 11.05 -7.54
N ASP A 88 -12.78 11.18 -8.54
CA ASP A 88 -13.11 11.71 -9.87
C ASP A 88 -12.60 10.73 -10.92
N LEU A 89 -13.17 9.52 -10.87
CA LEU A 89 -12.78 8.39 -11.71
C LEU A 89 -13.99 7.90 -12.49
N PHE A 90 -13.86 7.84 -13.82
CA PHE A 90 -14.92 7.41 -14.73
C PHE A 90 -14.45 6.31 -15.65
N VAL A 91 -15.42 5.48 -16.09
CA VAL A 91 -15.17 4.44 -17.09
C VAL A 91 -14.65 5.10 -18.38
N GLY A 92 -13.64 4.47 -19.01
CA GLY A 92 -13.04 4.99 -20.25
C GLY A 92 -11.97 6.06 -20.03
N GLU A 93 -12.00 6.78 -18.93
CA GLU A 93 -11.04 7.83 -18.64
C GLU A 93 -9.72 7.29 -18.06
N GLN A 94 -8.66 8.04 -18.35
CA GLN A 94 -7.32 7.73 -17.85
C GLN A 94 -7.07 8.45 -16.52
N ALA A 95 -6.81 7.70 -15.47
CA ALA A 95 -6.38 8.22 -14.18
C ALA A 95 -4.87 8.13 -14.03
N ARG A 96 -4.24 9.19 -13.51
CA ARG A 96 -2.81 9.25 -13.23
C ARG A 96 -2.57 9.55 -11.76
N PHE A 97 -1.88 8.64 -11.08
CA PHE A 97 -1.52 8.74 -9.67
C PHE A 97 -0.01 8.74 -9.50
N GLN A 98 0.44 9.22 -8.35
CA GLN A 98 1.82 9.15 -7.91
C GLN A 98 1.88 8.36 -6.61
N LEU A 99 2.73 7.33 -6.57
CA LEU A 99 3.02 6.58 -5.37
C LEU A 99 4.13 7.27 -4.59
N LEU A 100 3.87 7.55 -3.30
CA LEU A 100 4.83 8.14 -2.38
C LEU A 100 5.23 7.12 -1.32
N SER A 101 6.47 7.22 -0.85
CA SER A 101 7.02 6.51 0.30
C SER A 101 7.58 7.53 1.29
N ASP A 102 7.02 7.59 2.50
CA ASP A 102 7.37 8.60 3.52
C ASP A 102 7.33 10.04 2.96
N GLY A 103 6.28 10.35 2.18
CA GLY A 103 6.04 11.66 1.56
C GLY A 103 6.93 12.00 0.36
N LYS A 104 7.75 11.06 -0.14
CA LYS A 104 8.61 11.25 -1.31
C LYS A 104 8.20 10.31 -2.45
N PRO A 105 8.29 10.75 -3.71
CA PRO A 105 8.04 9.87 -4.85
C PRO A 105 8.88 8.58 -4.77
N VAL A 106 8.25 7.44 -5.06
CA VAL A 106 8.99 6.19 -5.25
C VAL A 106 9.74 6.23 -6.59
N GLY A 107 10.73 5.34 -6.75
CA GLY A 107 11.42 5.18 -8.02
C GLY A 107 10.62 4.38 -9.06
N GLU A 108 11.26 4.13 -10.18
CA GLU A 108 10.72 3.35 -11.30
C GLU A 108 10.55 1.87 -10.95
N GLY A 109 9.55 1.23 -11.57
CA GLY A 109 9.40 -0.23 -11.58
C GLY A 109 8.69 -0.83 -10.38
N ILE A 110 8.06 -0.02 -9.51
CA ILE A 110 7.22 -0.55 -8.43
C ILE A 110 5.92 -1.08 -9.05
N GLU A 111 5.67 -2.37 -8.89
CA GLU A 111 4.46 -3.03 -9.40
C GLU A 111 3.24 -2.61 -8.56
N ILE A 112 2.16 -2.28 -9.26
CA ILE A 112 0.87 -1.93 -8.70
C ILE A 112 -0.16 -2.87 -9.31
N SER A 113 -0.87 -3.58 -8.47
CA SER A 113 -1.99 -4.44 -8.83
C SER A 113 -3.30 -3.68 -8.60
N ILE A 114 -4.17 -3.68 -9.61
CA ILE A 114 -5.49 -3.05 -9.57
C ILE A 114 -6.53 -4.14 -9.79
N LEU A 115 -7.37 -4.36 -8.78
CA LEU A 115 -8.35 -5.43 -8.74
C LEU A 115 -9.74 -4.85 -8.64
N LYS A 116 -10.61 -5.14 -9.61
CA LYS A 116 -12.03 -4.81 -9.48
C LYS A 116 -12.68 -5.68 -8.41
N GLY A 117 -13.45 -5.09 -7.54
CA GLY A 117 -14.29 -5.79 -6.57
C GLY A 117 -15.30 -6.71 -7.23
N ASP A 118 -16.19 -7.30 -6.44
CA ASP A 118 -17.28 -8.18 -6.90
C ASP A 118 -16.78 -9.40 -7.70
N THR A 119 -15.78 -10.09 -7.12
CA THR A 119 -15.13 -11.24 -7.77
C THR A 119 -15.79 -12.59 -7.49
N ARG A 120 -16.85 -12.63 -6.65
CA ARG A 120 -17.44 -13.87 -6.13
C ARG A 120 -17.86 -14.88 -7.21
N TYR A 121 -18.28 -14.39 -8.37
CA TYR A 121 -18.80 -15.22 -9.47
C TYR A 121 -17.95 -15.16 -10.74
N ARG A 122 -16.72 -14.61 -10.65
CA ARG A 122 -15.81 -14.53 -11.79
C ARG A 122 -14.75 -15.61 -11.72
N ASN A 123 -14.48 -16.24 -12.87
CA ASN A 123 -13.42 -17.26 -13.01
C ASN A 123 -12.02 -16.67 -13.02
N THR A 124 -11.89 -15.37 -13.30
CA THR A 124 -10.62 -14.64 -13.33
C THR A 124 -10.72 -13.38 -12.48
N ARG A 125 -9.63 -12.98 -11.84
CA ARG A 125 -9.59 -11.74 -11.04
C ARG A 125 -9.70 -10.48 -11.89
N GLY A 126 -9.35 -10.54 -13.19
CA GLY A 126 -9.30 -9.36 -14.06
C GLY A 126 -8.32 -8.32 -13.53
N GLU A 127 -7.19 -8.77 -12.99
CA GLU A 127 -6.14 -7.94 -12.44
C GLU A 127 -5.48 -7.10 -13.54
N ILE A 128 -5.36 -5.81 -13.31
CA ILE A 128 -4.57 -4.89 -14.12
C ILE A 128 -3.25 -4.68 -13.39
N LYS A 129 -2.13 -4.89 -14.07
CA LYS A 129 -0.79 -4.63 -13.54
C LYS A 129 -0.17 -3.46 -14.27
N VAL A 130 0.29 -2.49 -13.49
CA VAL A 130 1.03 -1.32 -13.97
C VAL A 130 2.27 -1.14 -13.11
N THR A 131 3.24 -0.35 -13.60
CA THR A 131 4.47 -0.03 -12.87
C THR A 131 4.66 1.48 -12.79
N THR A 132 5.34 1.94 -11.76
CA THR A 132 5.71 3.35 -11.63
C THR A 132 6.79 3.74 -12.62
N ASP A 133 6.75 5.00 -13.09
CA ASP A 133 7.84 5.66 -13.79
C ASP A 133 8.91 6.19 -12.80
N LYS A 134 9.98 6.82 -13.33
CA LYS A 134 11.09 7.38 -12.55
C LYS A 134 10.67 8.41 -11.49
N ASP A 135 9.54 9.07 -11.70
CA ASP A 135 8.98 10.09 -10.81
C ASP A 135 7.87 9.52 -9.90
N GLY A 136 7.70 8.18 -9.89
CA GLY A 136 6.73 7.46 -9.07
C GLY A 136 5.29 7.51 -9.61
N PHE A 137 5.06 8.01 -10.84
CA PHE A 137 3.73 8.03 -11.45
C PHE A 137 3.39 6.70 -12.11
N PHE A 138 2.10 6.37 -12.06
CA PHE A 138 1.49 5.30 -12.85
C PHE A 138 0.14 5.76 -13.40
N THR A 139 -0.33 5.07 -14.41
CA THR A 139 -1.57 5.42 -15.11
C THR A 139 -2.41 4.16 -15.29
N SER A 140 -3.72 4.30 -15.14
CA SER A 140 -4.69 3.23 -15.39
C SER A 140 -5.92 3.77 -16.10
N THR A 141 -6.59 2.92 -16.87
CA THR A 141 -7.89 3.19 -17.50
C THR A 141 -8.88 2.13 -17.00
N TRP A 142 -10.07 2.57 -16.65
CA TRP A 142 -11.09 1.75 -16.03
C TRP A 142 -12.06 1.21 -17.08
N GLN A 143 -12.27 -0.12 -17.11
CA GLN A 143 -13.15 -0.75 -18.11
C GLN A 143 -14.60 -0.86 -17.66
N GLN A 144 -14.87 -0.78 -16.38
CA GLN A 144 -16.19 -0.96 -15.79
C GLN A 144 -16.34 -0.10 -14.54
N PRO A 145 -17.57 0.34 -14.20
CA PRO A 145 -17.80 1.03 -12.94
C PRO A 145 -17.75 0.06 -11.75
N GLY A 146 -17.54 0.61 -10.54
CA GLY A 146 -17.57 -0.11 -9.28
C GLY A 146 -16.34 0.13 -8.42
N LEU A 147 -16.21 -0.66 -7.37
CA LEU A 147 -15.08 -0.57 -6.43
C LEU A 147 -13.84 -1.29 -6.99
N TYR A 148 -12.71 -0.65 -6.80
CA TYR A 148 -11.40 -1.20 -7.15
C TYR A 148 -10.46 -1.14 -5.94
N LEU A 149 -9.67 -2.18 -5.77
CA LEU A 149 -8.55 -2.22 -4.83
C LEU A 149 -7.25 -1.98 -5.60
N ILE A 150 -6.51 -0.95 -5.20
CA ILE A 150 -5.11 -0.76 -5.58
C ILE A 150 -4.26 -1.39 -4.49
N GLU A 151 -3.41 -2.32 -4.86
CA GLU A 151 -2.49 -3.02 -3.97
C GLU A 151 -1.05 -2.85 -4.47
N THR A 152 -0.15 -2.47 -3.59
CA THR A 152 1.28 -2.40 -3.88
C THR A 152 2.11 -2.61 -2.62
N SER A 153 3.36 -3.01 -2.80
CA SER A 153 4.33 -3.07 -1.71
C SER A 153 5.74 -2.79 -2.21
N GLN A 154 6.54 -2.17 -1.36
CA GLN A 154 7.93 -1.83 -1.64
C GLN A 154 8.85 -2.28 -0.50
N LYS A 155 10.02 -2.78 -0.85
CA LYS A 155 11.13 -2.92 0.10
C LYS A 155 11.82 -1.57 0.24
N VAL A 156 12.07 -1.17 1.48
CA VAL A 156 12.74 0.09 1.79
C VAL A 156 13.95 -0.16 2.69
N THR A 157 14.97 0.65 2.52
CA THR A 157 16.09 0.68 3.47
C THR A 157 15.65 1.42 4.71
N VAL A 158 15.87 0.81 5.88
CA VAL A 158 15.54 1.43 7.17
C VAL A 158 16.80 1.56 8.01
N ASN A 159 16.98 2.72 8.63
CA ASN A 159 18.07 2.95 9.58
C ASN A 159 17.55 2.77 11.01
N GLU A 160 17.31 1.51 11.38
CA GLU A 160 16.78 1.15 12.69
C GLU A 160 17.54 -0.06 13.23
N ALA A 161 18.04 0.04 14.46
CA ALA A 161 18.82 -1.03 15.09
C ALA A 161 18.01 -2.34 15.16
N GLY A 162 18.63 -3.45 14.77
CA GLY A 162 18.01 -4.77 14.77
C GLY A 162 17.04 -5.03 13.63
N VAL A 163 16.97 -4.16 12.60
CA VAL A 163 16.14 -4.30 11.40
C VAL A 163 17.03 -4.32 10.17
N ASP A 164 16.83 -5.28 9.28
CA ASP A 164 17.59 -5.42 8.05
C ASP A 164 16.85 -4.83 6.84
N VAL A 165 15.53 -4.96 6.80
CA VAL A 165 14.69 -4.55 5.67
C VAL A 165 13.38 -3.97 6.18
N GLY A 166 12.95 -2.86 5.58
CA GLY A 166 11.57 -2.38 5.66
C GLY A 166 10.73 -2.95 4.52
N ARG A 167 9.46 -3.22 4.79
CA ARG A 167 8.45 -3.53 3.79
C ARG A 167 7.23 -2.66 4.04
N TYR A 168 6.94 -1.76 3.13
CA TYR A 168 5.75 -0.94 3.17
C TYR A 168 4.72 -1.50 2.19
N ALA A 169 3.46 -1.54 2.59
CA ALA A 169 2.35 -2.00 1.77
C ALA A 169 1.21 -0.99 1.82
N LEU A 170 0.51 -0.85 0.70
CA LEU A 170 -0.66 0.02 0.54
C LEU A 170 -1.80 -0.77 -0.08
N PHE A 171 -3.00 -0.57 0.49
CA PHE A 171 -4.27 -1.11 0.03
C PHE A 171 -5.28 0.02 -0.04
N THR A 172 -5.47 0.59 -1.22
CA THR A 172 -6.39 1.72 -1.42
C THR A 172 -7.65 1.27 -2.14
N THR A 173 -8.81 1.54 -1.56
CA THR A 173 -10.10 1.30 -2.22
C THR A 173 -10.57 2.59 -2.90
N LEU A 174 -10.87 2.51 -4.19
CA LEU A 174 -11.40 3.58 -5.02
C LEU A 174 -12.73 3.17 -5.66
N GLU A 175 -13.58 4.14 -5.95
CA GLU A 175 -14.83 3.93 -6.70
C GLU A 175 -14.72 4.59 -8.06
N VAL A 176 -15.08 3.84 -9.11
CA VAL A 176 -15.16 4.31 -10.49
C VAL A 176 -16.62 4.45 -10.86
N ALA A 177 -17.04 5.64 -11.27
CA ALA A 177 -18.38 5.93 -11.72
C ALA A 177 -18.60 5.49 -13.19
N PRO A 178 -19.83 5.21 -13.61
CA PRO A 178 -20.16 5.13 -15.04
C PRO A 178 -19.94 6.51 -15.71
N GLU A 179 -19.84 6.50 -17.05
CA GLU A 179 -19.83 7.73 -17.85
C GLU A 179 -21.08 8.59 -17.62
#